data_e5d2f1ee367a6b8fcdc2c01b5249fd35
#
_entry.id   e5d2f1ee367a6b8fcdc2c01b5249fd35
#
_cell.length_a   1.000
_cell.length_b   1.000
_cell.length_c   1.000
_cell.angle_alpha   90.00
_cell.angle_beta   90.00
_cell.angle_gamma   90.00
#
_symmetry.space_group_name_H-M   'P 1'
#
loop_
_entity.id
_entity.type
_entity.pdbx_description
1 polymer ?
#
loop_
_entity_poly.entity_id
_entity_poly.type
_entity_poly.pdbx_seq_one_letter_code
_entity_poly.pdbx_strand_id
1 'polypeptide(L)' 'MNCWHCNKELIWGGDHNIEKENEDYDMVTNLSCPQCHSIVDVYHPSIKLLKEYKDYDKGRKK' A
#
# COMPACT_ATOMS: atom_id res chain seq x y z
N MET A 1 10.08 -3.84 -4.01
CA MET A 1 9.29 -4.81 -3.25
C MET A 1 9.30 -6.15 -3.94
N ASN A 2 9.49 -7.21 -3.19
CA ASN A 2 9.58 -8.54 -3.78
C ASN A 2 8.30 -9.34 -3.61
N CYS A 3 8.05 -10.22 -4.55
CA CYS A 3 6.87 -11.06 -4.52
C CYS A 3 6.94 -12.02 -3.34
N TRP A 4 5.80 -12.25 -2.71
CA TRP A 4 5.75 -13.13 -1.56
C TRP A 4 5.79 -14.61 -1.97
N HIS A 5 5.44 -14.88 -3.21
CA HIS A 5 5.42 -16.26 -3.69
C HIS A 5 6.77 -16.73 -4.20
N CYS A 6 7.34 -16.01 -5.12
CA CYS A 6 8.57 -16.45 -5.77
C CYS A 6 9.76 -15.55 -5.45
N ASN A 7 9.54 -14.53 -4.63
CA ASN A 7 10.60 -13.64 -4.22
C ASN A 7 11.23 -12.85 -5.37
N LYS A 8 10.54 -12.76 -6.49
CA LYS A 8 11.00 -11.97 -7.61
C LYS A 8 10.57 -10.53 -7.41
N GLU A 9 11.35 -9.60 -7.90
CA GLU A 9 11.02 -8.19 -7.74
C GLU A 9 9.75 -7.86 -8.49
N LEU A 10 8.82 -7.16 -7.84
CA LEU A 10 7.56 -6.80 -8.44
C LEU A 10 7.74 -5.62 -9.40
N ILE A 11 6.90 -5.59 -10.42
CA ILE A 11 6.91 -4.51 -11.40
C ILE A 11 5.83 -3.51 -11.03
N TRP A 12 6.21 -2.23 -11.00
CA TRP A 12 5.27 -1.15 -10.70
C TRP A 12 4.30 -1.00 -11.87
N GLY A 13 3.01 -1.09 -11.55
CA GLY A 13 1.98 -1.01 -12.59
C GLY A 13 1.34 0.36 -12.70
N GLY A 14 1.41 1.16 -11.65
CA GLY A 14 0.83 2.49 -11.69
C GLY A 14 0.17 2.85 -10.37
N ASP A 15 -0.12 4.13 -10.22
CA ASP A 15 -0.80 4.66 -9.05
C ASP A 15 -2.16 5.17 -9.47
N HIS A 16 -3.14 5.01 -8.60
CA HIS A 16 -4.49 5.52 -8.84
C HIS A 16 -4.91 6.36 -7.67
N ASN A 17 -5.43 7.54 -7.96
CA ASN A 17 -5.93 8.43 -6.93
C ASN A 17 -7.34 8.00 -6.56
N ILE A 18 -7.55 7.66 -5.29
CA ILE A 18 -8.85 7.19 -4.82
C ILE A 18 -9.40 8.05 -3.69
N GLU A 19 -8.87 9.24 -3.50
CA GLU A 19 -9.31 10.06 -2.39
C GLU A 19 -10.78 10.44 -2.50
N LYS A 20 -11.35 10.45 -3.69
CA LYS A 20 -12.75 10.74 -3.85
C LYS A 20 -13.64 9.57 -3.47
N GLU A 21 -13.15 8.37 -3.66
CA GLU A 21 -13.92 7.17 -3.35
C GLU A 21 -13.68 6.67 -1.95
N ASN A 22 -12.59 7.09 -1.32
CA ASN A 22 -12.22 6.56 -0.02
C ASN A 22 -11.64 7.64 0.86
N GLU A 23 -12.22 7.80 2.05
CA GLU A 23 -11.74 8.81 2.98
C GLU A 23 -10.47 8.41 3.69
N ASP A 24 -10.27 7.11 3.84
CA ASP A 24 -9.15 6.60 4.61
C ASP A 24 -7.88 6.50 3.82
N TYR A 25 -7.97 6.33 2.53
CA TYR A 25 -6.80 6.15 1.68
C TYR A 25 -6.84 7.11 0.51
N ASP A 26 -5.68 7.67 0.19
CA ASP A 26 -5.59 8.66 -0.88
C ASP A 26 -5.25 8.03 -2.22
N MET A 27 -4.50 6.96 -2.21
CA MET A 27 -3.98 6.40 -3.44
C MET A 27 -3.74 4.91 -3.30
N VAL A 28 -3.77 4.21 -4.40
CA VAL A 28 -3.42 2.80 -4.42
C VAL A 28 -2.38 2.58 -5.50
N THR A 29 -1.34 1.83 -5.17
CA THR A 29 -0.28 1.50 -6.11
C THR A 29 -0.41 0.04 -6.49
N ASN A 30 -0.42 -0.24 -7.77
CA ASN A 30 -0.55 -1.60 -8.28
C ASN A 30 0.81 -2.15 -8.68
N LEU A 31 1.12 -3.35 -8.18
CA LEU A 31 2.35 -4.03 -8.52
C LEU A 31 2.02 -5.44 -8.97
N SER A 32 2.84 -5.99 -9.84
CA SER A 32 2.60 -7.33 -10.34
C SER A 32 3.91 -8.09 -10.45
N CYS A 33 3.81 -9.40 -10.32
CA CYS A 33 4.97 -10.27 -10.47
C CYS A 33 5.04 -10.78 -11.88
N PRO A 34 6.17 -10.60 -12.57
CA PRO A 34 6.28 -11.08 -13.94
C PRO A 34 6.46 -12.58 -14.05
N GLN A 35 6.72 -13.23 -12.93
CA GLN A 35 6.95 -14.67 -12.95
C GLN A 35 5.73 -15.49 -12.56
N CYS A 36 5.16 -15.22 -11.40
CA CYS A 36 4.03 -16.01 -10.93
C CYS A 36 2.69 -15.31 -11.10
N HIS A 37 2.72 -14.11 -11.67
CA HIS A 37 1.49 -13.35 -11.97
C HIS A 37 0.73 -12.90 -10.73
N SER A 38 1.37 -12.87 -9.59
CA SER A 38 0.74 -12.33 -8.37
C SER A 38 0.55 -10.82 -8.51
N ILE A 39 -0.51 -10.32 -7.91
CA ILE A 39 -0.80 -8.89 -7.96
C ILE A 39 -0.87 -8.35 -6.55
N VAL A 40 -0.26 -7.20 -6.33
CA VAL A 40 -0.25 -6.56 -5.02
C VAL A 40 -0.73 -5.13 -5.16
N ASP A 41 -1.70 -4.75 -4.33
CA ASP A 41 -2.17 -3.37 -4.28
C ASP A 41 -1.76 -2.78 -2.95
N VAL A 42 -1.06 -1.66 -2.99
CA VAL A 42 -0.63 -0.98 -1.79
C VAL A 42 -1.45 0.28 -1.61
N TYR A 43 -2.21 0.35 -0.53
CA TYR A 43 -3.05 1.50 -0.25
C TYR A 43 -2.29 2.50 0.61
N HIS A 44 -2.24 3.74 0.17
CA HIS A 44 -1.53 4.80 0.87
C HIS A 44 -2.51 5.55 1.78
N PRO A 45 -2.28 5.52 3.07
CA PRO A 45 -3.23 6.14 4.01
C PRO A 45 -3.29 7.65 3.85
N SER A 46 -4.47 8.18 4.10
CA SER A 46 -4.68 9.62 4.05
C SER A 46 -4.07 10.26 5.30
N ILE A 47 -4.06 11.58 5.31
CA ILE A 47 -3.55 12.31 6.47
C ILE A 47 -4.34 11.95 7.71
N LYS A 48 -5.63 11.73 7.54
CA LYS A 48 -6.48 11.34 8.64
C LYS A 48 -6.02 10.05 9.29
N LEU A 49 -5.76 9.03 8.48
CA LEU A 49 -5.29 7.75 8.99
C LEU A 49 -3.88 7.85 9.54
N LEU A 50 -3.05 8.65 8.91
CA LEU A 50 -1.68 8.81 9.39
C LEU A 50 -1.65 9.44 10.77
N LYS A 51 -2.57 10.32 11.05
CA LYS A 51 -2.65 10.91 12.36
C LYS A 51 -3.03 9.88 13.40
N GLU A 52 -3.99 9.05 13.08
CA GLU A 52 -4.40 7.98 13.98
C GLU A 52 -3.28 6.99 14.20
N TYR A 53 -2.56 6.70 13.16
CA TYR A 53 -1.46 5.76 13.24
C TYR A 53 -0.36 6.29 14.18
N LYS A 54 -0.08 7.56 14.10
CA LYS A 54 0.93 8.15 14.94
C LYS A 54 0.56 8.04 16.41
N ASP A 55 -0.68 8.31 16.73
CA ASP A 55 -1.14 8.20 18.11
C ASP A 55 -1.05 6.76 18.58
N TYR A 56 -1.45 5.84 17.74
CA TYR A 56 -1.42 4.44 18.07
C TYR A 56 0.03 3.97 18.29
N ASP A 57 0.90 4.33 17.40
CA ASP A 57 2.28 3.92 17.48
C ASP A 57 2.97 4.49 18.71
N LYS A 58 2.57 5.69 19.08
CA LYS A 58 3.10 6.32 20.24
C LYS A 58 2.75 5.54 21.49
N GLY A 59 1.56 5.06 21.58
CA GLY A 59 1.12 4.27 22.69
C GLY A 59 1.71 2.90 22.70
N ARG A 60 2.00 2.36 21.53
CA ARG A 60 2.54 1.05 21.44
C ARG A 60 3.93 0.98 21.93
N LYS A 61 4.74 1.77 21.47
CA LYS A 61 6.07 1.72 21.89
C LYS A 61 6.77 0.51 21.39
N LYS A 62 7.37 0.45 20.50
CA LYS A 62 8.05 -0.73 20.03
C LYS A 62 9.39 -0.89 20.63
#